data_39cddae39aa86a5ebe103b8ba8155f48
#
_entry.id   39cddae39aa86a5ebe103b8ba8155f48
#
_cell.length_a   1.000
_cell.length_b   1.000
_cell.length_c   1.000
_cell.angle_alpha   90.00
_cell.angle_beta   90.00
_cell.angle_gamma   90.00
#
_symmetry.space_group_name_H-M   'P 1'
#
loop_
_entity.id
_entity.type
_entity.pdbx_description
1 polymer ?
#
loop_
_entity_poly.entity_id
_entity_poly.type
_entity_poly.pdbx_seq_one_letter_code
_entity_poly.pdbx_strand_id
1 'polypeptide(L)'
;MSDLNISRDGHVQVIEINRPPHNYFDTELLRQIADACDVADADADIRSNLLCANGKSFCAGANFTGKQPETPAERRADSRRLYDQGLRIFRGKKPIVAAVQGNAIGGGMGVALAADFRVASPETTFSANFTKLGFHPGFGLTVTLPNLIGPTKASLLFLTGRRVKGEEAYRLGLCDVLATTETLRAEAMKLAREIAESSPLGVKSTRETLRLGLVERIEEQLNRELDEQSWLRETEDFAEGIRATAERRAGNFMAR
;
A
#
# COMPACT_ATOMS: atom_id res chain seq x y z
N MET A 1 1.69 17.70 -14.96
CA MET A 1 2.64 17.65 -13.81
C MET A 1 2.84 16.20 -13.45
N SER A 2 4.04 15.79 -13.06
CA SER A 2 4.27 14.41 -12.60
C SER A 2 3.59 14.22 -11.23
N ASP A 3 2.96 13.06 -11.05
CA ASP A 3 2.34 12.67 -9.77
C ASP A 3 3.38 12.16 -8.75
N LEU A 4 4.63 12.02 -9.19
CA LEU A 4 5.78 11.70 -8.36
C LEU A 4 6.85 12.78 -8.47
N ASN A 5 7.50 13.05 -7.34
CA ASN A 5 8.78 13.72 -7.27
C ASN A 5 9.85 12.65 -7.02
N ILE A 6 10.79 12.50 -7.95
CA ILE A 6 11.91 11.58 -7.80
C ILE A 6 13.16 12.41 -7.51
N SER A 7 13.86 12.05 -6.45
CA SER A 7 15.14 12.65 -6.08
C SER A 7 16.08 11.57 -5.54
N ARG A 8 17.34 11.96 -5.28
CA ARG A 8 18.36 11.05 -4.76
C ARG A 8 19.10 11.70 -3.60
N ASP A 9 19.32 10.92 -2.56
CA ASP A 9 20.13 11.28 -1.41
C ASP A 9 21.19 10.19 -1.19
N GLY A 10 22.44 10.46 -1.62
CA GLY A 10 23.49 9.45 -1.63
C GLY A 10 23.09 8.22 -2.45
N HIS A 11 22.96 7.07 -1.82
CA HIS A 11 22.55 5.80 -2.42
C HIS A 11 21.06 5.48 -2.23
N VAL A 12 20.27 6.44 -1.72
CA VAL A 12 18.83 6.29 -1.52
C VAL A 12 18.08 7.05 -2.61
N GLN A 13 17.22 6.35 -3.37
CA GLN A 13 16.23 6.99 -4.23
C GLN A 13 15.01 7.37 -3.40
N VAL A 14 14.57 8.62 -3.50
CA VAL A 14 13.34 9.12 -2.88
C VAL A 14 12.24 9.13 -3.92
N ILE A 15 11.17 8.38 -3.65
CA ILE A 15 9.95 8.31 -4.46
C ILE A 15 8.86 9.00 -3.64
N GLU A 16 8.53 10.24 -3.97
CA GLU A 16 7.54 11.03 -3.25
C GLU A 16 6.25 11.14 -4.05
N ILE A 17 5.16 10.58 -3.53
CA ILE A 17 3.82 10.73 -4.10
C ILE A 17 3.35 12.18 -3.92
N ASN A 18 2.89 12.80 -5.01
CA ASN A 18 2.51 14.21 -5.03
C ASN A 18 1.11 14.43 -5.63
N ARG A 19 0.08 13.83 -5.00
CA ARG A 19 -1.36 14.02 -5.27
C ARG A 19 -2.13 14.48 -4.03
N PRO A 20 -1.68 15.55 -3.33
CA PRO A 20 -2.33 16.00 -2.11
C PRO A 20 -3.79 16.40 -2.37
N PRO A 21 -4.69 16.40 -1.36
CA PRO A 21 -4.37 16.11 0.05
C PRO A 21 -4.43 14.62 0.43
N HIS A 22 -4.98 13.74 -0.41
CA HIS A 22 -5.31 12.37 -0.06
C HIS A 22 -4.42 11.32 -0.72
N ASN A 23 -3.69 11.69 -1.78
CA ASN A 23 -2.81 10.80 -2.52
C ASN A 23 -3.52 9.51 -2.98
N TYR A 24 -4.75 9.66 -3.50
CA TYR A 24 -5.46 8.52 -4.10
C TYR A 24 -4.66 7.96 -5.26
N PHE A 25 -4.56 6.64 -5.31
CA PHE A 25 -3.89 5.99 -6.42
C PHE A 25 -4.87 5.58 -7.52
N ASP A 26 -4.33 5.45 -8.70
CA ASP A 26 -4.88 4.83 -9.89
C ASP A 26 -3.78 4.01 -10.59
N THR A 27 -4.11 3.41 -11.72
CA THR A 27 -3.16 2.62 -12.51
C THR A 27 -1.93 3.44 -12.90
N GLU A 28 -2.11 4.73 -13.22
CA GLU A 28 -1.01 5.58 -13.67
C GLU A 28 -0.03 5.91 -12.54
N LEU A 29 -0.52 6.27 -11.34
CA LEU A 29 0.37 6.50 -10.19
C LEU A 29 1.15 5.24 -9.81
N LEU A 30 0.48 4.08 -9.78
CA LEU A 30 1.15 2.82 -9.47
C LEU A 30 2.19 2.45 -10.54
N ARG A 31 1.89 2.73 -11.82
CA ARG A 31 2.84 2.55 -12.92
C ARG A 31 4.08 3.42 -12.71
N GLN A 32 3.91 4.70 -12.39
CA GLN A 32 5.03 5.60 -12.12
C GLN A 32 5.88 5.13 -10.93
N ILE A 33 5.27 4.65 -9.84
CA ILE A 33 6.01 4.09 -8.70
C ILE A 33 6.79 2.83 -9.13
N ALA A 34 6.15 1.94 -9.89
CA ALA A 34 6.80 0.73 -10.38
C ALA A 34 7.96 1.05 -11.33
N ASP A 35 7.77 2.00 -12.25
CA ASP A 35 8.84 2.46 -13.16
C ASP A 35 10.02 3.05 -12.38
N ALA A 36 9.77 3.82 -11.33
CA ALA A 36 10.83 4.33 -10.45
C ALA A 36 11.59 3.19 -9.75
N CYS A 37 10.89 2.13 -9.31
CA CYS A 37 11.54 0.94 -8.75
C CYS A 37 12.38 0.21 -9.81
N ASP A 38 11.89 0.05 -11.04
CA ASP A 38 12.63 -0.59 -12.12
C ASP A 38 13.90 0.21 -12.50
N VAL A 39 13.80 1.55 -12.53
CA VAL A 39 14.98 2.43 -12.73
C VAL A 39 15.99 2.25 -11.60
N ALA A 40 15.52 2.22 -10.34
CA ALA A 40 16.40 1.97 -9.21
C ALA A 40 17.09 0.61 -9.33
N ASP A 41 16.38 -0.43 -9.74
CA ASP A 41 16.93 -1.78 -9.88
C ASP A 41 18.04 -1.87 -10.94
N ALA A 42 17.95 -1.05 -11.97
CA ALA A 42 18.96 -0.96 -13.03
C ALA A 42 20.19 -0.10 -12.68
N ASP A 43 20.09 0.81 -11.71
CA ASP A 43 21.17 1.72 -11.29
C ASP A 43 21.96 1.12 -10.12
N ALA A 44 23.22 0.73 -10.35
CA ALA A 44 24.09 0.15 -9.31
C ALA A 44 24.37 1.10 -8.12
N ASP A 45 24.25 2.39 -8.33
CA ASP A 45 24.50 3.40 -7.31
C ASP A 45 23.30 3.61 -6.36
N ILE A 46 22.09 3.22 -6.77
CA ILE A 46 20.92 3.19 -5.89
C ILE A 46 20.92 1.86 -5.15
N ARG A 47 20.82 1.89 -3.82
CA ARG A 47 20.90 0.70 -2.95
C ARG A 47 19.64 0.46 -2.15
N SER A 48 18.84 1.50 -1.92
CA SER A 48 17.51 1.44 -1.27
C SER A 48 16.58 2.51 -1.81
N ASN A 49 15.28 2.35 -1.57
CA ASN A 49 14.25 3.31 -1.92
C ASN A 49 13.56 3.83 -0.65
N LEU A 50 13.28 5.12 -0.60
CA LEU A 50 12.38 5.75 0.36
C LEU A 50 11.08 6.11 -0.36
N LEU A 51 9.99 5.43 -0.04
CA LEU A 51 8.65 5.76 -0.53
C LEU A 51 7.96 6.66 0.49
N CYS A 52 7.63 7.87 0.10
CA CYS A 52 6.97 8.86 0.96
C CYS A 52 5.90 9.61 0.17
N ALA A 53 5.22 10.53 0.82
CA ALA A 53 4.17 11.31 0.16
C ALA A 53 4.18 12.77 0.63
N ASN A 54 3.71 13.67 -0.24
CA ASN A 54 3.41 15.05 0.12
C ASN A 54 1.99 15.15 0.69
N GLY A 55 1.73 16.13 1.55
CA GLY A 55 0.41 16.39 2.13
C GLY A 55 0.08 15.60 3.38
N LYS A 56 -1.23 15.53 3.70
CA LYS A 56 -1.72 15.03 5.00
C LYS A 56 -1.84 13.51 5.10
N SER A 57 -1.83 12.80 4.00
CA SER A 57 -2.02 11.34 3.97
C SER A 57 -0.90 10.71 3.14
N PHE A 58 -0.46 9.55 3.55
CA PHE A 58 0.40 8.72 2.70
C PHE A 58 -0.35 8.28 1.45
N CYS A 59 -1.47 7.57 1.63
CA CYS A 59 -2.36 7.19 0.54
C CYS A 59 -3.72 6.76 1.11
N ALA A 60 -4.79 7.41 0.68
CA ALA A 60 -6.15 7.12 1.15
C ALA A 60 -6.88 6.04 0.33
N GLY A 61 -6.16 5.30 -0.51
CA GLY A 61 -6.70 4.20 -1.31
C GLY A 61 -7.03 4.59 -2.75
N ALA A 62 -7.89 3.80 -3.40
CA ALA A 62 -8.36 4.08 -4.74
C ALA A 62 -9.40 5.19 -4.76
N ASN A 63 -9.43 5.95 -5.85
CA ASN A 63 -10.45 6.97 -6.06
C ASN A 63 -11.72 6.36 -6.67
N PHE A 64 -12.77 6.23 -5.88
CA PHE A 64 -14.08 5.74 -6.35
C PHE A 64 -15.00 6.85 -6.89
N THR A 65 -14.60 8.13 -6.85
CA THR A 65 -15.44 9.26 -7.29
C THR A 65 -15.28 9.60 -8.77
N GLY A 66 -14.29 9.03 -9.44
CA GLY A 66 -14.06 9.20 -10.88
C GLY A 66 -15.05 8.43 -11.75
N LYS A 67 -15.03 8.69 -13.07
CA LYS A 67 -15.80 7.91 -14.04
C LYS A 67 -15.34 6.44 -13.97
N GLN A 68 -16.26 5.55 -13.58
CA GLN A 68 -16.01 4.13 -13.53
C GLN A 68 -16.31 3.51 -14.90
N PRO A 69 -15.62 2.41 -15.29
CA PRO A 69 -15.99 1.64 -16.48
C PRO A 69 -17.44 1.14 -16.39
N GLU A 70 -18.11 1.09 -17.52
CA GLU A 70 -19.57 0.85 -17.56
C GLU A 70 -19.92 -0.60 -17.28
N THR A 71 -19.16 -1.53 -17.84
CA THR A 71 -19.46 -2.97 -17.71
C THR A 71 -18.64 -3.65 -16.61
N PRO A 72 -19.14 -4.74 -15.99
CA PRO A 72 -18.38 -5.55 -15.04
C PRO A 72 -17.05 -6.07 -15.63
N ALA A 73 -17.04 -6.46 -16.89
CA ALA A 73 -15.84 -6.94 -17.56
C ALA A 73 -14.77 -5.86 -17.70
N GLU A 74 -15.17 -4.63 -18.07
CA GLU A 74 -14.26 -3.48 -18.13
C GLU A 74 -13.73 -3.11 -16.75
N ARG A 75 -14.59 -3.11 -15.72
CA ARG A 75 -14.18 -2.85 -14.32
C ARG A 75 -13.16 -3.87 -13.83
N ARG A 76 -13.38 -5.16 -14.15
CA ARG A 76 -12.43 -6.23 -13.82
C ARG A 76 -11.09 -6.05 -14.54
N ALA A 77 -11.12 -5.75 -15.83
CA ALA A 77 -9.93 -5.50 -16.63
C ALA A 77 -9.14 -4.28 -16.13
N ASP A 78 -9.83 -3.21 -15.72
CA ASP A 78 -9.21 -2.01 -15.15
C ASP A 78 -8.54 -2.31 -13.81
N SER A 79 -9.23 -3.02 -12.91
CA SER A 79 -8.67 -3.48 -11.64
C SER A 79 -7.47 -4.42 -11.85
N ARG A 80 -7.50 -5.27 -12.88
CA ARG A 80 -6.37 -6.13 -13.25
C ARG A 80 -5.15 -5.31 -13.65
N ARG A 81 -5.33 -4.32 -14.55
CA ARG A 81 -4.24 -3.42 -14.95
C ARG A 81 -3.63 -2.69 -13.75
N LEU A 82 -4.47 -2.24 -12.82
CA LEU A 82 -4.03 -1.58 -11.59
C LEU A 82 -3.19 -2.53 -10.72
N TYR A 83 -3.66 -3.76 -10.51
CA TYR A 83 -2.95 -4.75 -9.69
C TYR A 83 -1.67 -5.26 -10.32
N ASP A 84 -1.61 -5.32 -11.67
CA ASP A 84 -0.37 -5.64 -12.39
C ASP A 84 0.73 -4.62 -12.08
N GLN A 85 0.38 -3.32 -11.97
CA GLN A 85 1.35 -2.30 -11.56
C GLN A 85 1.75 -2.46 -10.09
N GLY A 86 0.80 -2.74 -9.19
CA GLY A 86 1.09 -3.06 -7.80
C GLY A 86 2.04 -4.25 -7.66
N LEU A 87 1.80 -5.31 -8.44
CA LEU A 87 2.66 -6.51 -8.43
C LEU A 87 4.10 -6.21 -8.88
N ARG A 88 4.29 -5.28 -9.84
CA ARG A 88 5.64 -4.82 -10.23
C ARG A 88 6.40 -4.21 -9.05
N ILE A 89 5.72 -3.43 -8.17
CA ILE A 89 6.36 -2.86 -6.97
C ILE A 89 6.83 -3.99 -6.05
N PHE A 90 6.02 -5.05 -5.86
CA PHE A 90 6.43 -6.22 -5.07
C PHE A 90 7.60 -6.98 -5.69
N ARG A 91 7.73 -6.98 -7.03
CA ARG A 91 8.84 -7.60 -7.78
C ARG A 91 10.14 -6.82 -7.70
N GLY A 92 10.12 -5.57 -7.30
CA GLY A 92 11.31 -4.73 -7.14
C GLY A 92 12.39 -5.44 -6.32
N LYS A 93 13.66 -5.28 -6.72
CA LYS A 93 14.80 -6.02 -6.16
C LYS A 93 15.46 -5.29 -4.99
N LYS A 94 15.31 -3.96 -4.93
CA LYS A 94 15.93 -3.16 -3.88
C LYS A 94 14.97 -2.93 -2.72
N PRO A 95 15.48 -2.86 -1.48
CA PRO A 95 14.65 -2.57 -0.31
C PRO A 95 13.90 -1.25 -0.44
N ILE A 96 12.68 -1.23 0.08
CA ILE A 96 11.83 -0.04 0.17
C ILE A 96 11.52 0.24 1.63
N VAL A 97 11.78 1.45 2.08
CA VAL A 97 11.30 1.99 3.37
C VAL A 97 10.15 2.94 3.07
N ALA A 98 8.99 2.73 3.68
CA ALA A 98 7.85 3.64 3.56
C ALA A 98 7.76 4.59 4.75
N ALA A 99 7.73 5.90 4.47
CA ALA A 99 7.43 6.94 5.44
C ALA A 99 5.92 7.20 5.44
N VAL A 100 5.20 6.62 6.40
CA VAL A 100 3.72 6.57 6.38
C VAL A 100 3.15 7.63 7.31
N GLN A 101 2.99 8.86 6.81
CA GLN A 101 2.30 9.91 7.54
C GLN A 101 0.76 9.84 7.34
N GLY A 102 0.02 10.24 8.34
CA GLY A 102 -1.44 10.40 8.26
C GLY A 102 -2.17 9.10 7.93
N ASN A 103 -2.86 9.04 6.80
CA ASN A 103 -3.71 7.92 6.46
C ASN A 103 -3.07 6.97 5.43
N ALA A 104 -3.14 5.66 5.72
CA ALA A 104 -2.88 4.56 4.79
C ALA A 104 -4.10 3.63 4.80
N ILE A 105 -5.04 3.82 3.86
CA ILE A 105 -6.39 3.25 3.92
C ILE A 105 -6.65 2.33 2.72
N GLY A 106 -7.25 1.18 2.94
CA GLY A 106 -7.61 0.23 1.90
C GLY A 106 -6.39 -0.17 1.06
N GLY A 107 -6.45 0.01 -0.26
CA GLY A 107 -5.31 -0.22 -1.13
C GLY A 107 -4.10 0.68 -0.85
N GLY A 108 -4.29 1.87 -0.22
CA GLY A 108 -3.19 2.71 0.25
C GLY A 108 -2.39 2.06 1.39
N MET A 109 -3.04 1.27 2.24
CA MET A 109 -2.35 0.37 3.17
C MET A 109 -1.58 -0.72 2.40
N GLY A 110 -2.17 -1.25 1.30
CA GLY A 110 -1.49 -2.19 0.41
C GLY A 110 -0.20 -1.63 -0.19
N VAL A 111 -0.21 -0.37 -0.64
CA VAL A 111 1.00 0.33 -1.11
C VAL A 111 2.04 0.45 0.00
N ALA A 112 1.64 0.77 1.24
CA ALA A 112 2.55 0.81 2.38
C ALA A 112 3.14 -0.58 2.71
N LEU A 113 2.37 -1.65 2.52
CA LEU A 113 2.80 -3.03 2.78
C LEU A 113 3.61 -3.64 1.61
N ALA A 114 3.68 -2.99 0.46
CA ALA A 114 4.63 -3.36 -0.58
C ALA A 114 6.08 -3.03 -0.19
N ALA A 115 6.28 -2.06 0.70
CA ALA A 115 7.59 -1.76 1.29
C ALA A 115 8.06 -2.88 2.25
N ASP A 116 9.38 -3.00 2.40
CA ASP A 116 9.98 -3.92 3.36
C ASP A 116 9.79 -3.42 4.80
N PHE A 117 9.94 -2.11 5.00
CA PHE A 117 9.82 -1.46 6.32
C PHE A 117 8.89 -0.25 6.26
N ARG A 118 8.25 0.06 7.38
CA ARG A 118 7.34 1.20 7.55
C ARG A 118 7.74 2.00 8.79
N VAL A 119 7.89 3.29 8.61
CA VAL A 119 8.03 4.26 9.69
C VAL A 119 6.72 5.02 9.81
N ALA A 120 6.17 5.10 11.01
CA ALA A 120 4.88 5.74 11.28
C ALA A 120 4.99 6.73 12.45
N SER A 121 3.98 7.57 12.63
CA SER A 121 3.83 8.42 13.82
C SER A 121 2.59 8.01 14.63
N PRO A 122 2.42 8.44 15.88
CA PRO A 122 1.20 8.19 16.67
C PRO A 122 -0.09 8.59 15.92
N GLU A 123 -0.03 9.65 15.10
CA GLU A 123 -1.15 10.18 14.30
C GLU A 123 -1.46 9.34 13.08
N THR A 124 -0.51 8.52 12.60
CA THR A 124 -0.72 7.61 11.46
C THR A 124 -1.92 6.71 11.71
N THR A 125 -2.70 6.50 10.66
CA THR A 125 -3.88 5.63 10.69
C THR A 125 -3.80 4.61 9.58
N PHE A 126 -3.75 3.33 9.95
CA PHE A 126 -3.91 2.21 9.03
C PHE A 126 -5.33 1.67 9.08
N SER A 127 -5.89 1.28 7.94
CA SER A 127 -7.19 0.61 7.92
C SER A 127 -7.38 -0.24 6.67
N ALA A 128 -7.75 -1.50 6.88
CA ALA A 128 -8.19 -2.41 5.82
C ALA A 128 -9.73 -2.40 5.76
N ASN A 129 -10.32 -1.24 5.46
CA ASN A 129 -11.75 -0.95 5.62
C ASN A 129 -12.67 -1.52 4.52
N PHE A 130 -12.22 -2.49 3.76
CA PHE A 130 -12.95 -3.04 2.62
C PHE A 130 -14.35 -3.57 3.00
N THR A 131 -14.46 -4.33 4.08
CA THR A 131 -15.75 -4.86 4.56
C THR A 131 -16.75 -3.78 4.95
N LYS A 132 -16.26 -2.60 5.40
CA LYS A 132 -17.13 -1.43 5.63
C LYS A 132 -17.60 -0.77 4.34
N LEU A 133 -16.98 -1.10 3.22
CA LEU A 133 -17.40 -0.69 1.88
C LEU A 133 -18.27 -1.76 1.21
N GLY A 134 -18.64 -2.86 1.92
CA GLY A 134 -19.28 -4.00 1.27
C GLY A 134 -18.39 -4.71 0.25
N PHE A 135 -17.07 -4.71 0.46
CA PHE A 135 -16.08 -5.07 -0.55
C PHE A 135 -15.03 -6.05 0.00
N HIS A 136 -14.40 -6.81 -0.90
CA HIS A 136 -13.31 -7.71 -0.53
C HIS A 136 -11.96 -6.96 -0.50
N PRO A 137 -11.05 -7.30 0.43
CA PRO A 137 -9.67 -6.82 0.39
C PRO A 137 -9.03 -7.02 -0.98
N GLY A 138 -8.06 -6.19 -1.30
CA GLY A 138 -7.31 -6.23 -2.57
C GLY A 138 -5.87 -5.82 -2.37
N PHE A 139 -5.14 -5.67 -3.50
CA PHE A 139 -3.75 -5.26 -3.51
C PHE A 139 -2.79 -6.27 -2.83
N GLY A 140 -3.14 -7.56 -2.81
CA GLY A 140 -2.35 -8.59 -2.14
C GLY A 140 -2.35 -8.50 -0.62
N LEU A 141 -3.25 -7.69 -0.03
CA LEU A 141 -3.33 -7.50 1.41
C LEU A 141 -3.68 -8.80 2.14
N THR A 142 -4.44 -9.71 1.52
CA THR A 142 -4.80 -11.00 2.12
C THR A 142 -3.60 -11.94 2.27
N VAL A 143 -2.47 -11.64 1.63
CA VAL A 143 -1.16 -12.29 1.85
C VAL A 143 -0.28 -11.46 2.77
N THR A 144 -0.10 -10.18 2.45
CA THR A 144 0.93 -9.35 3.09
C THR A 144 0.62 -9.02 4.54
N LEU A 145 -0.63 -8.70 4.86
CA LEU A 145 -1.02 -8.36 6.23
C LEU A 145 -0.93 -9.56 7.19
N PRO A 146 -1.47 -10.76 6.87
CA PRO A 146 -1.28 -11.95 7.73
C PRO A 146 0.18 -12.35 7.90
N ASN A 147 1.01 -12.22 6.88
CA ASN A 147 2.44 -12.49 6.99
C ASN A 147 3.14 -11.54 7.97
N LEU A 148 2.67 -10.30 8.07
CA LEU A 148 3.30 -9.26 8.88
C LEU A 148 2.87 -9.32 10.35
N ILE A 149 1.54 -9.42 10.62
CA ILE A 149 1.00 -9.33 11.99
C ILE A 149 0.35 -10.62 12.50
N GLY A 150 0.44 -11.68 11.73
CA GLY A 150 -0.20 -12.97 12.01
C GLY A 150 -1.69 -13.02 11.59
N PRO A 151 -2.20 -14.24 11.32
CA PRO A 151 -3.51 -14.43 10.71
C PRO A 151 -4.66 -13.91 11.58
N THR A 152 -4.62 -14.12 12.89
CA THR A 152 -5.71 -13.72 13.81
C THR A 152 -5.87 -12.20 13.87
N LYS A 153 -4.76 -11.46 13.99
CA LYS A 153 -4.80 -9.99 14.02
C LYS A 153 -5.21 -9.42 12.67
N ALA A 154 -4.71 -9.99 11.57
CA ALA A 154 -5.10 -9.60 10.23
C ALA A 154 -6.61 -9.83 9.99
N SER A 155 -7.14 -10.99 10.39
CA SER A 155 -8.59 -11.28 10.32
C SER A 155 -9.42 -10.27 11.09
N LEU A 156 -8.98 -9.90 12.31
CA LEU A 156 -9.66 -8.87 13.10
C LEU A 156 -9.73 -7.54 12.34
N LEU A 157 -8.63 -7.11 11.71
CA LEU A 157 -8.59 -5.86 10.94
C LEU A 157 -9.46 -5.93 9.69
N PHE A 158 -9.43 -7.04 8.94
CA PHE A 158 -10.24 -7.21 7.73
C PHE A 158 -11.74 -7.27 8.04
N LEU A 159 -12.14 -8.12 9.01
CA LEU A 159 -13.56 -8.38 9.29
C LEU A 159 -14.25 -7.20 9.98
N THR A 160 -13.52 -6.38 10.71
CA THR A 160 -14.06 -5.20 11.38
C THR A 160 -13.87 -3.91 10.58
N GLY A 161 -12.91 -3.87 9.66
CA GLY A 161 -12.51 -2.65 8.96
C GLY A 161 -12.12 -1.50 9.90
N ARG A 162 -11.66 -1.83 11.13
CA ARG A 162 -11.31 -0.83 12.15
C ARG A 162 -10.06 -0.06 11.76
N ARG A 163 -9.93 1.12 12.32
CA ARG A 163 -8.73 1.94 12.21
C ARG A 163 -7.74 1.56 13.30
N VAL A 164 -6.47 1.49 12.93
CA VAL A 164 -5.34 1.24 13.84
C VAL A 164 -4.44 2.47 13.84
N LYS A 165 -4.22 3.04 15.00
CA LYS A 165 -3.30 4.19 15.18
C LYS A 165 -1.85 3.73 15.25
N GLY A 166 -0.91 4.66 15.00
CA GLY A 166 0.51 4.35 14.90
C GLY A 166 1.09 3.59 16.08
N GLU A 167 0.73 3.95 17.31
CA GLU A 167 1.19 3.21 18.51
C GLU A 167 0.65 1.76 18.53
N GLU A 168 -0.62 1.56 18.20
CA GLU A 168 -1.19 0.22 18.08
C GLU A 168 -0.54 -0.54 16.93
N ALA A 169 -0.33 0.12 15.78
CA ALA A 169 0.34 -0.44 14.62
C ALA A 169 1.76 -0.94 14.96
N TYR A 170 2.53 -0.15 15.71
CA TYR A 170 3.85 -0.53 16.20
C TYR A 170 3.79 -1.76 17.10
N ARG A 171 2.88 -1.78 18.09
CA ARG A 171 2.68 -2.95 18.98
C ARG A 171 2.23 -4.21 18.24
N LEU A 172 1.49 -4.06 17.15
CA LEU A 172 1.06 -5.18 16.31
C LEU A 172 2.17 -5.70 15.39
N GLY A 173 3.25 -4.93 15.16
CA GLY A 173 4.27 -5.20 14.15
C GLY A 173 3.86 -4.76 12.75
N LEU A 174 2.86 -3.88 12.63
CA LEU A 174 2.41 -3.32 11.35
C LEU A 174 3.33 -2.20 10.86
N CYS A 175 4.02 -1.50 11.75
CA CYS A 175 5.15 -0.62 11.43
C CYS A 175 6.36 -0.98 12.29
N ASP A 176 7.54 -0.64 11.77
CA ASP A 176 8.83 -1.10 12.30
C ASP A 176 9.49 -0.05 13.18
N VAL A 177 9.20 1.23 12.93
CA VAL A 177 9.70 2.37 13.69
C VAL A 177 8.55 3.33 13.98
N LEU A 178 8.46 3.78 15.25
CA LEU A 178 7.54 4.84 15.66
C LEU A 178 8.34 6.12 15.90
N ALA A 179 8.03 7.16 15.13
CA ALA A 179 8.65 8.48 15.18
C ALA A 179 7.61 9.55 15.51
N THR A 180 8.01 10.78 15.78
CA THR A 180 7.05 11.89 15.82
C THR A 180 6.65 12.30 14.41
N THR A 181 5.55 13.04 14.24
CA THR A 181 5.12 13.53 12.92
C THR A 181 6.21 14.36 12.24
N GLU A 182 6.95 15.16 13.02
CA GLU A 182 8.01 16.06 12.55
C GLU A 182 9.25 15.28 12.10
N THR A 183 9.59 14.19 12.79
CA THR A 183 10.81 13.41 12.53
C THR A 183 10.58 12.19 11.64
N LEU A 184 9.34 11.81 11.35
CA LEU A 184 8.97 10.59 10.64
C LEU A 184 9.75 10.40 9.34
N ARG A 185 9.80 11.43 8.50
CA ARG A 185 10.51 11.35 7.21
C ARG A 185 12.02 11.23 7.39
N ALA A 186 12.58 11.91 8.39
CA ALA A 186 14.00 11.83 8.71
C ALA A 186 14.39 10.45 9.26
N GLU A 187 13.57 9.86 10.13
CA GLU A 187 13.80 8.49 10.63
C GLU A 187 13.65 7.43 9.53
N ALA A 188 12.71 7.61 8.60
CA ALA A 188 12.59 6.71 7.43
C ALA A 188 13.81 6.84 6.50
N MET A 189 14.30 8.05 6.26
CA MET A 189 15.52 8.28 5.50
C MET A 189 16.74 7.67 6.20
N LYS A 190 16.85 7.81 7.51
CA LYS A 190 17.92 7.22 8.31
C LYS A 190 17.95 5.69 8.15
N LEU A 191 16.80 5.03 8.27
CA LEU A 191 16.70 3.58 8.05
C LEU A 191 17.07 3.19 6.60
N ALA A 192 16.62 3.96 5.60
CA ALA A 192 16.97 3.71 4.21
C ALA A 192 18.48 3.85 3.95
N ARG A 193 19.14 4.84 4.58
CA ARG A 193 20.60 5.03 4.52
C ARG A 193 21.35 3.88 5.21
N GLU A 194 20.90 3.46 6.40
CA GLU A 194 21.48 2.33 7.13
C GLU A 194 21.48 1.05 6.27
N ILE A 195 20.38 0.78 5.54
CA ILE A 195 20.33 -0.32 4.58
C ILE A 195 21.33 -0.08 3.42
N ALA A 196 21.39 1.14 2.90
CA ALA A 196 22.24 1.49 1.77
C ALA A 196 23.74 1.48 2.10
N GLU A 197 24.13 1.60 3.37
CA GLU A 197 25.52 1.47 3.86
C GLU A 197 25.99 0.02 3.89
N SER A 198 25.07 -0.95 3.89
CA SER A 198 25.39 -2.37 3.83
C SER A 198 25.81 -2.80 2.42
N SER A 199 26.46 -3.96 2.29
CA SER A 199 26.88 -4.51 0.98
C SER A 199 25.67 -4.67 0.06
N PRO A 200 25.60 -3.97 -1.09
CA PRO A 200 24.43 -3.97 -1.97
C PRO A 200 24.09 -5.36 -2.53
N LEU A 201 25.10 -6.18 -2.82
CA LEU A 201 24.90 -7.56 -3.28
C LEU A 201 24.44 -8.46 -2.13
N GLY A 202 24.97 -8.27 -0.93
CA GLY A 202 24.55 -8.99 0.27
C GLY A 202 23.10 -8.69 0.62
N VAL A 203 22.71 -7.42 0.65
CA VAL A 203 21.33 -6.97 0.90
C VAL A 203 20.37 -7.55 -0.14
N LYS A 204 20.69 -7.44 -1.43
CA LYS A 204 19.86 -7.97 -2.52
C LYS A 204 19.67 -9.48 -2.39
N SER A 205 20.74 -10.24 -2.22
CA SER A 205 20.70 -11.70 -2.10
C SER A 205 19.88 -12.15 -0.87
N THR A 206 20.11 -11.50 0.28
CA THR A 206 19.35 -11.77 1.51
C THR A 206 17.87 -11.46 1.34
N ARG A 207 17.52 -10.30 0.77
CA ARG A 207 16.13 -9.91 0.54
C ARG A 207 15.43 -10.87 -0.42
N GLU A 208 16.10 -11.28 -1.49
CA GLU A 208 15.57 -12.27 -2.44
C GLU A 208 15.24 -13.59 -1.74
N THR A 209 16.15 -14.09 -0.90
CA THR A 209 15.95 -15.31 -0.12
C THR A 209 14.77 -15.19 0.86
N LEU A 210 14.68 -14.07 1.60
CA LEU A 210 13.59 -13.83 2.55
C LEU A 210 12.22 -13.68 1.88
N ARG A 211 12.19 -13.29 0.61
CA ARG A 211 10.95 -13.08 -0.17
C ARG A 211 10.63 -14.21 -1.14
N LEU A 212 11.34 -15.34 -1.06
CA LEU A 212 11.12 -16.49 -1.93
C LEU A 212 9.65 -16.95 -1.86
N GLY A 213 8.99 -17.07 -3.01
CA GLY A 213 7.59 -17.46 -3.13
C GLY A 213 6.57 -16.40 -2.68
N LEU A 214 7.00 -15.21 -2.22
CA LEU A 214 6.06 -14.17 -1.79
C LEU A 214 5.31 -13.55 -2.97
N VAL A 215 6.02 -13.22 -4.04
CA VAL A 215 5.43 -12.56 -5.22
C VAL A 215 4.44 -13.49 -5.92
N GLU A 216 4.79 -14.76 -6.06
CA GLU A 216 3.95 -15.80 -6.65
C GLU A 216 2.64 -15.98 -5.85
N ARG A 217 2.73 -16.03 -4.53
CA ARG A 217 1.56 -16.10 -3.65
C ARG A 217 0.69 -14.85 -3.75
N ILE A 218 1.30 -13.66 -3.85
CA ILE A 218 0.55 -12.41 -4.05
C ILE A 218 -0.16 -12.43 -5.39
N GLU A 219 0.51 -12.85 -6.46
CA GLU A 219 -0.07 -12.91 -7.81
C GLU A 219 -1.26 -13.88 -7.88
N GLU A 220 -1.13 -15.07 -7.29
CA GLU A 220 -2.21 -16.04 -7.17
C GLU A 220 -3.39 -15.46 -6.39
N GLN A 221 -3.11 -14.86 -5.23
CA GLN A 221 -4.15 -14.30 -4.37
C GLN A 221 -4.84 -13.08 -4.98
N LEU A 222 -4.11 -12.25 -5.75
CA LEU A 222 -4.71 -11.13 -6.50
C LEU A 222 -5.81 -11.59 -7.46
N ASN A 223 -5.67 -12.76 -8.09
CA ASN A 223 -6.73 -13.31 -8.94
C ASN A 223 -7.99 -13.59 -8.12
N ARG A 224 -7.84 -14.22 -6.95
CA ARG A 224 -8.95 -14.47 -6.02
C ARG A 224 -9.57 -13.17 -5.52
N GLU A 225 -8.75 -12.19 -5.11
CA GLU A 225 -9.22 -10.88 -4.68
C GLU A 225 -10.03 -10.16 -5.78
N LEU A 226 -9.57 -10.23 -7.04
CA LEU A 226 -10.28 -9.66 -8.20
C LEU A 226 -11.64 -10.34 -8.44
N ASP A 227 -11.68 -11.67 -8.34
CA ASP A 227 -12.92 -12.42 -8.55
C ASP A 227 -13.96 -12.05 -7.48
N GLU A 228 -13.55 -12.01 -6.21
CA GLU A 228 -14.42 -11.61 -5.11
C GLU A 228 -14.87 -10.14 -5.22
N GLN A 229 -13.98 -9.24 -5.59
CA GLN A 229 -14.33 -7.84 -5.81
C GLN A 229 -15.28 -7.65 -6.99
N SER A 230 -15.20 -8.49 -8.01
CA SER A 230 -16.00 -8.33 -9.23
C SER A 230 -17.49 -8.50 -8.96
N TRP A 231 -17.89 -9.54 -8.23
CA TRP A 231 -19.30 -9.75 -7.92
C TRP A 231 -19.80 -8.87 -6.79
N LEU A 232 -18.97 -8.58 -5.76
CA LEU A 232 -19.34 -7.70 -4.65
C LEU A 232 -19.68 -6.28 -5.11
N ARG A 233 -19.00 -5.77 -6.15
CA ARG A 233 -19.31 -4.45 -6.73
C ARG A 233 -20.72 -4.31 -7.29
N GLU A 234 -21.36 -5.41 -7.64
CA GLU A 234 -22.72 -5.42 -8.20
C GLU A 234 -23.81 -5.47 -7.11
N THR A 235 -23.42 -5.55 -5.81
CA THR A 235 -24.34 -5.65 -4.69
C THR A 235 -24.86 -4.28 -4.23
N GLU A 236 -26.08 -4.27 -3.66
CA GLU A 236 -26.62 -3.09 -2.99
C GLU A 236 -25.76 -2.71 -1.77
N ASP A 237 -25.18 -3.71 -1.09
CA ASP A 237 -24.31 -3.49 0.07
C ASP A 237 -23.04 -2.72 -0.30
N PHE A 238 -22.45 -2.94 -1.49
CA PHE A 238 -21.34 -2.13 -1.96
C PHE A 238 -21.76 -0.67 -2.19
N ALA A 239 -22.89 -0.45 -2.87
CA ALA A 239 -23.43 0.89 -3.09
C ALA A 239 -23.71 1.62 -1.76
N GLU A 240 -24.28 0.89 -0.78
CA GLU A 240 -24.52 1.40 0.57
C GLU A 240 -23.21 1.72 1.29
N GLY A 241 -22.20 0.84 1.21
CA GLY A 241 -20.91 1.03 1.86
C GLY A 241 -20.17 2.28 1.37
N ILE A 242 -20.20 2.54 0.06
CA ILE A 242 -19.65 3.77 -0.54
C ILE A 242 -20.39 5.00 -0.02
N ARG A 243 -21.75 4.98 -0.04
CA ARG A 243 -22.59 6.08 0.44
C ARG A 243 -22.38 6.34 1.94
N ALA A 244 -22.43 5.31 2.76
CA ALA A 244 -22.26 5.41 4.21
C ALA A 244 -20.86 5.97 4.57
N THR A 245 -19.83 5.57 3.83
CA THR A 245 -18.46 6.09 4.02
C THR A 245 -18.39 7.57 3.67
N ALA A 246 -18.99 8.02 2.57
CA ALA A 246 -19.04 9.43 2.18
C ALA A 246 -19.80 10.29 3.22
N GLU A 247 -20.89 9.75 3.77
CA GLU A 247 -21.73 10.38 4.80
C GLU A 247 -21.17 10.22 6.22
N ARG A 248 -20.07 9.49 6.40
CA ARG A 248 -19.41 9.23 7.69
C ARG A 248 -20.33 8.57 8.72
N ARG A 249 -21.20 7.67 8.30
CA ARG A 249 -22.10 6.89 9.14
C ARG A 249 -21.82 5.38 9.04
N ALA A 250 -22.46 4.60 9.88
CA ALA A 250 -22.49 3.15 9.72
C ALA A 250 -23.31 2.76 8.48
N GLY A 251 -22.85 1.72 7.75
CA GLY A 251 -23.58 1.13 6.65
C GLY A 251 -24.76 0.29 7.15
N ASN A 252 -25.88 0.33 6.42
CA ASN A 252 -27.03 -0.53 6.64
C ASN A 252 -27.01 -1.66 5.61
N PHE A 253 -26.24 -2.70 5.90
CA PHE A 253 -26.01 -3.83 5.01
C PHE A 253 -27.14 -4.87 5.12
N MET A 254 -27.60 -5.37 3.96
CA MET A 254 -28.76 -6.25 3.84
C MET A 254 -28.44 -7.59 3.18
N ALA A 255 -27.15 -7.86 2.88
CA ALA A 255 -26.66 -9.06 2.20
C ALA A 255 -27.29 -9.28 0.80
N ARG A 256 -27.42 -8.22 0.02
CA ARG A 256 -27.98 -8.24 -1.33
C ARG A 256 -27.34 -7.20 -2.27
#